data_fb7b99702f5f7e511d40e09ed2246c9f
#
_entry.id   fb7b99702f5f7e511d40e09ed2246c9f
#
_cell.length_a   1.000
_cell.length_b   1.000
_cell.length_c   1.000
_cell.angle_alpha   90.00
_cell.angle_beta   90.00
_cell.angle_gamma   90.00
#
_symmetry.space_group_name_H-M   'P 1'
#
loop_
_entity.id
_entity.type
_entity.pdbx_description
1 polymer ?
#
loop_
_entity_poly.entity_id
_entity_poly.type
_entity_poly.pdbx_seq_one_letter_code
_entity_poly.pdbx_strand_id
1 'polypeptide(L)'
;KLITDCESGGSTYGAYMYPTYEEVFAEKNNKENKEALWKHRWYAGSDGHGSSNGNFKLNRNDEKFLCNINKFGAREDNQTSRLTWEGSQAGIFMPTQYLLNLYVQQDGTLDPRFHKSFTTQWNANRNYEWDESSKNNFGKEDAIVGKKLNTGDLAIKIVMPQDADYATEVSKKVTANYLIVDYKDVYDDANKNVITERGAGENMFRYFYPSLNKHNSSNYYVANASKKRNGNLNATFIIRMAEIYLIAAEADIYLNGGANAMGYINKVRQRAGATLLTGSASVRTVLDERGRELCG
;
A
#
# COMPACT_ATOMS: atom_id res chain seq x y z
N LYS A 1 5.07 -16.62 26.34
CA LYS A 1 3.85 -17.46 26.31
C LYS A 1 3.20 -17.45 24.93
N LEU A 2 2.76 -16.29 24.38
CA LEU A 2 2.11 -16.25 23.05
C LEU A 2 3.01 -16.79 21.93
N ILE A 3 4.30 -16.43 21.90
CA ILE A 3 5.25 -16.94 20.91
C ILE A 3 5.40 -18.45 21.04
N THR A 4 5.58 -18.96 22.24
CA THR A 4 5.70 -20.40 22.52
C THR A 4 4.44 -21.14 22.08
N ASP A 5 3.27 -20.59 22.36
CA ASP A 5 2.00 -21.15 21.92
C ASP A 5 1.88 -21.17 20.39
N CYS A 6 2.20 -20.07 19.74
CA CYS A 6 2.19 -19.96 18.28
C CYS A 6 3.12 -21.00 17.62
N GLU A 7 4.32 -21.18 18.15
CA GLU A 7 5.31 -22.14 17.65
C GLU A 7 4.95 -23.60 17.94
N SER A 8 4.09 -23.85 18.93
CA SER A 8 3.55 -25.17 19.25
C SER A 8 2.15 -25.44 18.67
N GLY A 9 1.70 -24.62 17.72
CA GLY A 9 0.43 -24.82 17.03
C GLY A 9 -0.79 -24.15 17.64
N GLY A 10 -0.62 -23.24 18.60
CA GLY A 10 -1.69 -22.41 19.15
C GLY A 10 -2.67 -23.13 20.06
N SER A 11 -2.24 -24.20 20.72
CA SER A 11 -3.13 -25.08 21.49
C SER A 11 -3.67 -24.47 22.80
N THR A 12 -2.99 -23.45 23.34
CA THR A 12 -3.33 -22.85 24.64
C THR A 12 -4.10 -21.54 24.51
N TYR A 13 -3.61 -20.65 23.65
CA TYR A 13 -4.14 -19.29 23.49
C TYR A 13 -4.70 -19.04 22.09
N GLY A 14 -4.56 -19.99 21.16
CA GLY A 14 -4.94 -19.82 19.77
C GLY A 14 -3.99 -18.89 19.01
N ALA A 15 -2.77 -18.66 19.51
CA ALA A 15 -1.80 -17.79 18.86
C ALA A 15 -1.38 -18.40 17.53
N TYR A 16 -1.47 -17.62 16.45
CA TYR A 16 -1.24 -18.10 15.11
C TYR A 16 -0.52 -17.05 14.24
N MET A 17 0.37 -17.49 13.39
CA MET A 17 1.01 -16.69 12.36
C MET A 17 0.80 -17.35 11.00
N TYR A 18 0.24 -16.62 10.05
CA TYR A 18 0.03 -17.16 8.72
C TYR A 18 1.37 -17.50 8.05
N PRO A 19 1.41 -18.56 7.23
CA PRO A 19 2.64 -18.97 6.53
C PRO A 19 3.19 -17.91 5.58
N THR A 20 2.32 -17.09 5.00
CA THR A 20 2.71 -16.03 4.07
C THR A 20 2.13 -14.67 4.47
N TYR A 21 2.77 -13.62 4.02
CA TYR A 21 2.31 -12.25 4.27
C TYR A 21 0.99 -11.94 3.56
N GLU A 22 0.77 -12.51 2.38
CA GLU A 22 -0.48 -12.35 1.63
C GLU A 22 -1.69 -12.92 2.35
N GLU A 23 -1.52 -14.06 3.01
CA GLU A 23 -2.63 -14.71 3.73
C GLU A 23 -3.13 -13.86 4.89
N VAL A 24 -2.24 -13.06 5.50
CA VAL A 24 -2.64 -12.14 6.59
C VAL A 24 -3.68 -11.14 6.10
N PHE A 25 -3.46 -10.56 4.92
CA PHE A 25 -4.29 -9.48 4.37
C PHE A 25 -5.28 -9.95 3.31
N ALA A 26 -5.31 -11.25 3.01
CA ALA A 26 -6.29 -11.82 2.09
C ALA A 26 -7.72 -11.54 2.58
N GLU A 27 -8.55 -10.97 1.72
CA GLU A 27 -9.91 -10.55 2.08
C GLU A 27 -10.74 -11.69 2.67
N LYS A 28 -10.61 -12.92 2.12
CA LYS A 28 -11.26 -14.12 2.64
C LYS A 28 -10.92 -14.45 4.10
N ASN A 29 -9.74 -14.04 4.54
CA ASN A 29 -9.27 -14.27 5.92
C ASN A 29 -9.56 -13.09 6.84
N ASN A 30 -10.02 -11.95 6.34
CA ASN A 30 -10.03 -10.70 7.09
C ASN A 30 -10.90 -10.76 8.35
N LYS A 31 -12.18 -11.15 8.20
CA LYS A 31 -13.13 -11.13 9.33
C LYS A 31 -12.77 -12.12 10.43
N GLU A 32 -12.32 -13.31 10.05
CA GLU A 32 -11.94 -14.39 10.97
C GLU A 32 -10.41 -14.58 10.99
N ASN A 33 -9.69 -13.48 10.89
CA ASN A 33 -8.23 -13.50 10.88
C ASN A 33 -7.67 -14.10 12.15
N LYS A 34 -6.88 -15.16 11.99
CA LYS A 34 -6.30 -15.94 13.09
C LYS A 34 -5.04 -15.30 13.66
N GLU A 35 -4.32 -14.50 12.89
CA GLU A 35 -3.11 -13.80 13.35
C GLU A 35 -3.44 -12.54 14.14
N ALA A 36 -4.61 -11.92 13.88
CA ALA A 36 -5.04 -10.71 14.55
C ALA A 36 -5.51 -11.01 15.97
N LEU A 37 -4.73 -10.59 16.95
CA LEU A 37 -5.06 -10.68 18.37
C LEU A 37 -6.10 -9.64 18.78
N TRP A 38 -6.05 -8.47 18.14
CA TRP A 38 -7.03 -7.41 18.31
C TRP A 38 -7.32 -6.75 16.96
N LYS A 39 -8.63 -6.67 16.63
CA LYS A 39 -9.11 -6.09 15.38
C LYS A 39 -10.35 -5.24 15.62
N HIS A 40 -10.42 -4.13 14.89
CA HIS A 40 -11.62 -3.32 14.80
C HIS A 40 -12.48 -3.84 13.65
N ARG A 41 -13.72 -4.22 13.94
CA ARG A 41 -14.67 -4.71 12.95
C ARG A 41 -15.63 -3.61 12.54
N TRP A 42 -15.93 -3.56 11.26
CA TRP A 42 -16.91 -2.65 10.68
C TRP A 42 -18.16 -3.41 10.28
N TYR A 43 -19.31 -2.78 10.47
CA TYR A 43 -20.61 -3.37 10.14
C TYR A 43 -21.36 -2.45 9.19
N ALA A 44 -22.07 -3.05 8.22
CA ALA A 44 -23.06 -2.35 7.44
C ALA A 44 -24.25 -2.03 8.36
N GLY A 45 -24.49 -0.78 8.67
CA GLY A 45 -25.58 -0.44 9.58
C GLY A 45 -25.81 1.03 9.82
N SER A 46 -26.81 1.29 10.62
CA SER A 46 -27.50 2.55 10.82
C SER A 46 -26.69 3.66 11.47
N ASP A 47 -25.61 3.37 12.15
CA ASP A 47 -25.04 4.29 13.12
C ASP A 47 -23.82 5.05 12.61
N GLY A 48 -23.69 5.18 11.29
CA GLY A 48 -22.55 5.84 10.67
C GLY A 48 -21.24 5.05 10.80
N HIS A 49 -21.26 3.89 11.41
CA HIS A 49 -20.10 3.01 11.56
C HIS A 49 -19.67 2.33 10.26
N GLY A 50 -20.56 2.21 9.31
CA GLY A 50 -20.24 1.87 7.93
C GLY A 50 -20.05 3.09 7.05
N SER A 51 -20.04 4.28 7.62
CA SER A 51 -19.82 5.49 6.85
C SER A 51 -18.36 5.60 6.45
N SER A 52 -18.16 6.31 5.38
CA SER A 52 -16.88 6.61 4.73
C SER A 52 -15.78 7.15 5.65
N ASN A 53 -16.01 7.28 6.93
CA ASN A 53 -15.03 7.81 7.88
C ASN A 53 -14.23 6.74 8.56
N GLY A 54 -14.64 5.53 8.42
CA GLY A 54 -13.94 4.39 8.95
C GLY A 54 -12.55 4.25 8.41
N ASN A 55 -12.03 3.09 8.36
CA ASN A 55 -10.65 2.61 8.24
C ASN A 55 -9.77 3.02 7.03
N PHE A 56 -9.80 3.98 6.50
CA PHE A 56 -10.17 4.57 5.50
C PHE A 56 -9.34 5.73 5.08
N LYS A 57 -8.72 6.34 5.92
CA LYS A 57 -7.81 7.42 5.61
C LYS A 57 -6.46 6.91 5.09
N LEU A 58 -6.16 5.66 5.34
CA LEU A 58 -4.91 5.04 4.92
C LEU A 58 -4.95 4.54 3.47
N ASN A 59 -6.12 4.17 2.96
CA ASN A 59 -6.29 3.56 1.64
C ASN A 59 -7.02 4.46 0.64
N ARG A 60 -6.98 5.77 0.81
CA ARG A 60 -7.84 6.68 0.07
C ARG A 60 -7.31 7.24 -1.23
N ASN A 61 -6.10 6.93 -1.58
CA ASN A 61 -5.50 7.49 -2.78
C ASN A 61 -5.84 6.71 -4.05
N ASP A 62 -6.22 5.43 -3.94
CA ASP A 62 -6.51 4.60 -5.12
C ASP A 62 -7.63 5.16 -5.97
N GLU A 63 -8.73 5.57 -5.34
CA GLU A 63 -9.81 6.25 -6.04
C GLU A 63 -9.40 7.56 -6.72
N LYS A 64 -8.39 8.22 -6.21
CA LYS A 64 -7.95 9.49 -6.77
C LYS A 64 -7.30 9.33 -8.12
N PHE A 65 -6.56 8.26 -8.33
CA PHE A 65 -6.00 7.94 -9.63
C PHE A 65 -7.10 7.58 -10.62
N LEU A 66 -8.00 6.71 -10.24
CA LEU A 66 -9.13 6.32 -11.07
C LEU A 66 -10.07 7.52 -11.33
N CYS A 67 -10.33 8.33 -10.32
CA CYS A 67 -11.09 9.56 -10.49
C CYS A 67 -10.37 10.59 -11.35
N ASN A 68 -9.06 10.65 -11.31
CA ASN A 68 -8.31 11.54 -12.17
C ASN A 68 -8.34 11.06 -13.62
N ILE A 69 -8.12 9.80 -13.89
CA ILE A 69 -8.37 9.24 -15.23
C ILE A 69 -9.82 9.54 -15.68
N ASN A 70 -10.76 9.47 -14.76
CA ASN A 70 -12.16 9.79 -15.03
C ASN A 70 -12.46 11.28 -15.16
N LYS A 71 -11.74 12.14 -14.47
CA LYS A 71 -11.91 13.60 -14.56
C LYS A 71 -11.41 14.19 -15.87
N PHE A 72 -10.43 13.58 -16.46
CA PHE A 72 -9.85 14.04 -17.72
C PHE A 72 -10.69 13.65 -18.92
N GLY A 73 -11.61 12.72 -18.80
CA GLY A 73 -12.54 12.33 -19.83
C GLY A 73 -14.00 12.54 -19.41
N ALA A 74 -14.56 13.68 -19.66
CA ALA A 74 -15.97 14.05 -19.53
C ALA A 74 -16.59 13.89 -18.12
N ARG A 75 -16.98 14.99 -17.59
CA ARG A 75 -17.68 15.24 -16.33
C ARG A 75 -19.12 14.72 -16.28
N GLU A 76 -19.57 13.94 -17.23
CA GLU A 76 -21.01 13.75 -17.41
C GLU A 76 -21.65 12.72 -16.50
N ASP A 77 -20.89 11.84 -15.88
CA ASP A 77 -21.46 10.99 -14.86
C ASP A 77 -20.48 10.69 -13.72
N ASN A 78 -20.30 11.66 -12.87
CA ASN A 78 -19.58 11.51 -11.60
C ASN A 78 -20.19 10.45 -10.69
N GLN A 79 -21.21 9.76 -11.11
CA GLN A 79 -21.97 8.88 -10.26
C GLN A 79 -21.75 7.41 -10.57
N THR A 80 -21.54 7.05 -11.82
CA THR A 80 -21.27 5.66 -12.23
C THR A 80 -19.78 5.32 -12.25
N SER A 81 -18.92 6.28 -12.45
CA SER A 81 -17.47 6.08 -12.41
C SER A 81 -16.91 5.80 -11.01
N ARG A 82 -17.72 5.96 -9.97
CA ARG A 82 -17.37 5.64 -8.59
C ARG A 82 -17.63 4.19 -8.18
N LEU A 83 -17.97 3.34 -9.09
CA LEU A 83 -18.13 1.91 -8.87
C LEU A 83 -16.81 1.16 -8.93
N THR A 84 -15.73 1.82 -8.73
CA THR A 84 -14.48 1.12 -8.58
C THR A 84 -14.32 0.71 -7.15
N TRP A 85 -14.11 -0.54 -6.99
CA TRP A 85 -13.83 -1.28 -5.78
C TRP A 85 -12.57 -0.80 -5.02
N GLU A 86 -11.97 0.31 -5.41
CA GLU A 86 -10.64 0.71 -5.02
C GLU A 86 -10.56 2.03 -4.24
N GLY A 87 -11.27 2.17 -3.16
CA GLY A 87 -10.97 3.20 -2.18
C GLY A 87 -11.76 4.51 -2.27
N SER A 88 -11.33 5.54 -1.62
CA SER A 88 -12.04 6.80 -1.38
C SER A 88 -11.27 8.01 -1.94
N GLN A 89 -11.99 9.01 -2.45
CA GLN A 89 -11.51 10.16 -3.23
C GLN A 89 -10.50 11.11 -2.55
N ALA A 90 -10.05 10.86 -1.35
CA ALA A 90 -9.20 11.81 -0.66
C ALA A 90 -7.85 11.20 -0.34
N GLY A 91 -6.90 11.23 -1.24
CA GLY A 91 -5.51 10.92 -0.93
C GLY A 91 -5.00 11.80 0.21
N ILE A 92 -5.07 11.32 1.46
CA ILE A 92 -4.69 12.07 2.65
C ILE A 92 -3.31 11.66 3.14
N PHE A 93 -2.95 10.39 2.93
CA PHE A 93 -1.68 9.84 3.36
C PHE A 93 -0.91 9.28 2.18
N MET A 94 0.36 9.59 2.12
CA MET A 94 1.32 8.97 1.20
C MET A 94 2.48 8.40 2.02
N PRO A 95 3.13 7.33 1.55
CA PRO A 95 4.32 6.84 2.21
C PRO A 95 5.43 7.88 2.15
N THR A 96 6.16 8.03 3.24
CA THR A 96 7.38 8.84 3.25
C THR A 96 8.47 8.14 2.45
N GLN A 97 9.40 8.89 1.91
CA GLN A 97 10.59 8.33 1.27
C GLN A 97 11.34 7.39 2.21
N TYR A 98 11.45 7.77 3.48
CA TYR A 98 12.05 6.90 4.50
C TYR A 98 11.36 5.52 4.56
N LEU A 99 10.03 5.48 4.61
CA LEU A 99 9.29 4.21 4.64
C LEU A 99 9.54 3.39 3.37
N LEU A 100 9.52 4.02 2.20
CA LEU A 100 9.79 3.31 0.94
C LEU A 100 11.21 2.73 0.90
N ASN A 101 12.19 3.50 1.38
CA ASN A 101 13.58 3.06 1.45
C ASN A 101 13.80 1.90 2.44
N LEU A 102 12.96 1.76 3.47
CA LEU A 102 13.01 0.58 4.33
C LEU A 102 12.77 -0.73 3.57
N TYR A 103 11.99 -0.70 2.50
CA TYR A 103 11.74 -1.89 1.68
C TYR A 103 12.89 -2.24 0.73
N VAL A 104 13.92 -1.42 0.63
CA VAL A 104 15.15 -1.80 -0.07
C VAL A 104 15.98 -2.68 0.84
N GLN A 105 16.23 -3.92 0.43
CA GLN A 105 17.00 -4.90 1.19
C GLN A 105 18.52 -4.65 1.05
N GLN A 106 19.33 -5.29 1.89
CA GLN A 106 20.78 -5.13 1.88
C GLN A 106 21.44 -5.55 0.56
N ASP A 107 20.84 -6.48 -0.15
CA ASP A 107 21.28 -6.93 -1.48
C ASP A 107 20.80 -6.02 -2.63
N GLY A 108 20.14 -4.92 -2.30
CA GLY A 108 19.60 -3.97 -3.27
C GLY A 108 18.26 -4.37 -3.90
N THR A 109 17.72 -5.53 -3.56
CA THR A 109 16.42 -5.98 -4.04
C THR A 109 15.28 -5.35 -3.23
N LEU A 110 14.07 -5.39 -3.76
CA LEU A 110 12.89 -4.92 -3.06
C LEU A 110 12.35 -6.03 -2.12
N ASP A 111 12.06 -5.66 -0.88
CA ASP A 111 11.41 -6.57 0.08
C ASP A 111 10.07 -7.07 -0.51
N PRO A 112 9.80 -8.37 -0.50
CA PRO A 112 8.59 -8.93 -1.09
C PRO A 112 7.27 -8.35 -0.55
N ARG A 113 7.29 -7.77 0.65
CA ARG A 113 6.13 -7.10 1.24
C ARG A 113 5.76 -5.80 0.54
N PHE A 114 6.67 -5.18 -0.21
CA PHE A 114 6.40 -3.89 -0.85
C PHE A 114 5.17 -3.96 -1.75
N HIS A 115 5.20 -4.79 -2.79
CA HIS A 115 4.08 -4.92 -3.73
C HIS A 115 2.83 -5.59 -3.13
N LYS A 116 2.95 -6.16 -1.94
CA LYS A 116 1.82 -6.71 -1.17
C LYS A 116 1.20 -5.69 -0.23
N SER A 117 1.95 -4.67 0.14
CA SER A 117 1.52 -3.57 1.00
C SER A 117 1.04 -2.35 0.22
N PHE A 118 1.56 -2.17 -1.01
CA PHE A 118 1.28 -1.01 -1.83
C PHE A 118 0.81 -1.38 -3.22
N THR A 119 -0.24 -0.71 -3.68
CA THR A 119 -0.64 -0.70 -5.08
C THR A 119 0.27 0.27 -5.83
N THR A 120 0.85 -0.17 -6.92
CA THR A 120 1.70 0.62 -7.80
C THR A 120 1.21 0.62 -9.25
N GLN A 121 0.13 -0.12 -9.53
CA GLN A 121 -0.46 -0.23 -10.85
C GLN A 121 -1.98 -0.08 -10.79
N TRP A 122 -2.54 0.64 -11.74
CA TRP A 122 -3.98 0.84 -11.88
C TRP A 122 -4.41 0.60 -13.32
N ASN A 123 -5.48 -0.15 -13.48
CA ASN A 123 -6.07 -0.41 -14.77
C ASN A 123 -7.19 0.58 -15.06
N ALA A 124 -7.40 0.86 -16.34
CA ALA A 124 -8.50 1.69 -16.78
C ALA A 124 -9.84 1.01 -16.46
N ASN A 125 -10.72 1.70 -15.78
CA ASN A 125 -12.07 1.21 -15.46
C ASN A 125 -13.10 1.55 -16.56
N ARG A 126 -12.67 2.24 -17.60
CA ARG A 126 -13.44 2.56 -18.81
C ARG A 126 -12.48 2.84 -19.97
N ASN A 127 -13.04 2.93 -21.18
CA ASN A 127 -12.30 3.41 -22.33
C ASN A 127 -11.95 4.90 -22.13
N TYR A 128 -10.70 5.25 -22.41
CA TYR A 128 -10.19 6.58 -22.18
C TYR A 128 -9.21 6.98 -23.27
N GLU A 129 -9.21 8.25 -23.64
CA GLU A 129 -8.20 8.85 -24.52
C GLU A 129 -7.50 9.98 -23.74
N TRP A 130 -6.18 9.92 -23.68
CA TRP A 130 -5.38 10.93 -23.00
C TRP A 130 -5.48 12.26 -23.73
N ASP A 131 -5.87 13.31 -23.05
CA ASP A 131 -6.07 14.66 -23.57
C ASP A 131 -5.00 15.65 -23.08
N GLU A 132 -5.07 16.89 -23.54
CA GLU A 132 -4.14 17.96 -23.16
C GLU A 132 -4.17 18.27 -21.66
N SER A 133 -5.30 18.05 -20.98
CA SER A 133 -5.37 18.26 -19.55
C SER A 133 -4.59 17.20 -18.76
N SER A 134 -4.46 16.00 -19.31
CA SER A 134 -3.61 14.94 -18.78
C SER A 134 -2.13 15.35 -18.79
N LYS A 135 -1.66 15.96 -19.88
CA LYS A 135 -0.33 16.52 -20.00
C LYS A 135 -0.06 17.57 -18.91
N ASN A 136 -0.95 18.56 -18.78
CA ASN A 136 -0.79 19.65 -17.84
C ASN A 136 -0.81 19.20 -16.37
N ASN A 137 -1.63 18.20 -16.05
CA ASN A 137 -1.77 17.73 -14.67
C ASN A 137 -0.68 16.74 -14.23
N PHE A 138 0.01 16.09 -15.19
CA PHE A 138 0.99 15.06 -14.89
C PHE A 138 2.42 15.42 -15.24
N GLY A 139 2.67 16.66 -15.69
CA GLY A 139 4.00 17.14 -16.06
C GLY A 139 4.64 16.31 -17.16
N LYS A 140 3.81 15.74 -18.03
CA LYS A 140 4.28 14.74 -18.95
C LYS A 140 4.23 15.15 -20.38
N GLU A 141 5.09 14.48 -21.08
CA GLU A 141 5.43 14.69 -22.45
C GLU A 141 4.19 14.61 -23.35
N ASP A 142 4.20 15.38 -24.39
CA ASP A 142 3.18 15.39 -25.44
C ASP A 142 2.87 13.99 -25.99
N ALA A 143 3.81 13.08 -25.84
CA ALA A 143 3.75 11.73 -26.37
C ALA A 143 2.57 10.87 -25.88
N ILE A 144 1.96 11.19 -24.74
CA ILE A 144 0.80 10.43 -24.26
C ILE A 144 -0.51 10.93 -24.84
N VAL A 145 -0.60 12.21 -25.22
CA VAL A 145 -1.83 12.82 -25.72
C VAL A 145 -2.32 12.10 -26.98
N GLY A 146 -3.60 11.81 -27.03
CA GLY A 146 -4.23 11.07 -28.11
C GLY A 146 -4.09 9.54 -28.05
N LYS A 147 -3.29 9.00 -27.12
CA LYS A 147 -3.21 7.56 -26.94
C LYS A 147 -4.46 7.03 -26.21
N LYS A 148 -4.86 5.82 -26.55
CA LYS A 148 -6.12 5.22 -26.11
C LYS A 148 -5.89 4.07 -25.16
N LEU A 149 -6.76 3.96 -24.18
CA LEU A 149 -6.89 2.84 -23.24
C LEU A 149 -8.29 2.22 -23.42
N ASN A 150 -8.35 0.91 -23.37
CA ASN A 150 -9.61 0.20 -23.20
C ASN A 150 -9.81 -0.13 -21.73
N THR A 151 -11.04 -0.43 -21.35
CA THR A 151 -11.35 -0.96 -20.03
C THR A 151 -10.51 -2.20 -19.74
N GLY A 152 -9.79 -2.19 -18.63
CA GLY A 152 -8.88 -3.25 -18.21
C GLY A 152 -7.42 -3.06 -18.62
N ASP A 153 -7.13 -2.16 -19.57
CA ASP A 153 -5.74 -1.85 -19.91
C ASP A 153 -5.01 -1.21 -18.73
N LEU A 154 -3.70 -1.45 -18.64
CA LEU A 154 -2.86 -0.73 -17.70
C LEU A 154 -2.92 0.77 -18.01
N ALA A 155 -3.27 1.57 -16.99
CA ALA A 155 -3.41 3.01 -17.13
C ALA A 155 -2.28 3.79 -16.47
N ILE A 156 -1.87 3.36 -15.27
CA ILE A 156 -0.80 4.01 -14.50
C ILE A 156 0.09 2.93 -13.90
N LYS A 157 1.39 3.10 -13.99
CA LYS A 157 2.39 2.28 -13.30
C LYS A 157 3.43 3.17 -12.65
N ILE A 158 3.57 3.03 -11.33
CA ILE A 158 4.67 3.61 -10.56
C ILE A 158 5.78 2.57 -10.49
N VAL A 159 6.99 2.95 -10.85
CA VAL A 159 8.14 2.06 -10.87
C VAL A 159 9.19 2.49 -9.85
N MET A 160 9.66 1.53 -9.08
CA MET A 160 10.73 1.70 -8.11
C MET A 160 12.07 1.34 -8.76
N PRO A 161 13.18 2.01 -8.39
CA PRO A 161 14.50 1.69 -8.94
C PRO A 161 14.93 0.23 -8.74
N GLN A 162 14.35 -0.47 -7.77
CA GLN A 162 14.62 -1.86 -7.43
C GLN A 162 13.71 -2.86 -8.15
N ASP A 163 12.71 -2.39 -8.90
CA ASP A 163 11.86 -3.29 -9.69
C ASP A 163 12.68 -3.96 -10.79
N ALA A 164 12.48 -5.25 -10.99
CA ALA A 164 13.23 -6.03 -11.97
C ALA A 164 13.06 -5.50 -13.40
N ASP A 165 11.95 -4.87 -13.71
CA ASP A 165 11.63 -4.28 -15.01
C ASP A 165 11.82 -2.76 -15.07
N TYR A 166 12.41 -2.14 -14.04
CA TYR A 166 12.56 -0.68 -13.93
C TYR A 166 13.13 -0.02 -15.19
N ALA A 167 14.30 -0.47 -15.64
CA ALA A 167 14.95 0.12 -16.82
C ALA A 167 14.10 -0.02 -18.08
N THR A 168 13.45 -1.18 -18.25
CA THR A 168 12.55 -1.44 -19.37
C THR A 168 11.33 -0.52 -19.34
N GLU A 169 10.71 -0.37 -18.19
CA GLU A 169 9.54 0.50 -18.06
C GLU A 169 9.90 1.98 -18.24
N VAL A 170 10.98 2.44 -17.62
CA VAL A 170 11.43 3.83 -17.77
C VAL A 170 11.74 4.16 -19.24
N SER A 171 12.30 3.21 -20.00
CA SER A 171 12.56 3.42 -21.45
C SER A 171 11.29 3.59 -22.29
N LYS A 172 10.14 3.13 -21.80
CA LYS A 172 8.84 3.22 -22.48
C LYS A 172 8.07 4.51 -22.17
N LYS A 173 8.61 5.42 -21.35
CA LYS A 173 7.88 6.64 -20.93
C LYS A 173 7.27 7.43 -22.10
N VAL A 174 7.92 7.44 -23.24
CA VAL A 174 7.47 8.16 -24.44
C VAL A 174 6.58 7.30 -25.34
N THR A 175 6.78 5.99 -25.37
CA THR A 175 6.11 5.09 -26.32
C THR A 175 4.85 4.40 -25.77
N ALA A 176 4.78 4.18 -24.47
CA ALA A 176 3.64 3.51 -23.83
C ALA A 176 2.33 4.30 -24.00
N ASN A 177 1.20 3.59 -24.01
CA ASN A 177 -0.12 4.19 -23.98
C ASN A 177 -0.67 4.39 -22.55
N TYR A 178 0.11 4.01 -21.54
CA TYR A 178 -0.17 4.22 -20.13
C TYR A 178 0.88 5.14 -19.49
N LEU A 179 0.53 5.76 -18.40
CA LEU A 179 1.40 6.67 -17.67
C LEU A 179 2.41 5.87 -16.82
N ILE A 180 3.69 6.09 -17.08
CA ILE A 180 4.78 5.54 -16.27
C ILE A 180 5.32 6.64 -15.37
N VAL A 181 5.24 6.42 -14.06
CA VAL A 181 5.75 7.33 -13.04
C VAL A 181 6.99 6.69 -12.41
N ASP A 182 8.14 7.26 -12.66
CA ASP A 182 9.37 6.87 -12.01
C ASP A 182 9.36 7.37 -10.55
N TYR A 183 9.83 6.55 -9.61
CA TYR A 183 10.07 6.97 -8.23
C TYR A 183 10.77 8.34 -8.16
N LYS A 184 11.79 8.55 -9.00
CA LYS A 184 12.55 9.79 -9.11
C LYS A 184 11.74 10.98 -9.63
N ASP A 185 10.56 10.74 -10.17
CA ASP A 185 9.63 11.81 -10.54
C ASP A 185 8.92 12.41 -9.32
N VAL A 186 8.87 11.69 -8.21
CA VAL A 186 8.12 12.03 -7.01
C VAL A 186 9.02 12.32 -5.80
N TYR A 187 10.12 11.57 -5.68
CA TYR A 187 11.01 11.65 -4.52
C TYR A 187 12.40 12.12 -4.91
N ASP A 188 12.97 13.01 -4.11
CA ASP A 188 14.33 13.50 -4.26
C ASP A 188 15.25 12.83 -3.24
N ASP A 189 16.09 11.91 -3.73
CA ASP A 189 17.01 11.16 -2.88
C ASP A 189 18.09 12.06 -2.23
N ALA A 190 18.49 13.14 -2.90
CA ALA A 190 19.52 14.04 -2.39
C ALA A 190 19.03 14.83 -1.17
N ASN A 191 17.77 15.28 -1.22
CA ASN A 191 17.15 16.06 -0.15
C ASN A 191 16.30 15.21 0.80
N LYS A 192 16.15 13.92 0.53
CA LYS A 192 15.32 12.96 1.29
C LYS A 192 13.89 13.45 1.48
N ASN A 193 13.31 14.01 0.44
CA ASN A 193 11.99 14.62 0.46
C ASN A 193 11.22 14.33 -0.83
N VAL A 194 9.96 14.73 -0.86
CA VAL A 194 9.17 14.72 -2.09
C VAL A 194 9.51 15.94 -2.95
N ILE A 195 9.43 15.77 -4.26
CA ILE A 195 9.58 16.87 -5.21
C ILE A 195 8.26 17.64 -5.22
N THR A 196 8.26 18.83 -4.65
CA THR A 196 7.05 19.66 -4.49
C THR A 196 6.79 20.54 -5.69
N GLU A 197 7.82 20.84 -6.47
CA GLU A 197 7.73 21.74 -7.62
C GLU A 197 8.34 21.08 -8.86
N ARG A 198 7.55 21.00 -9.92
CA ARG A 198 8.00 20.62 -11.24
C ARG A 198 7.34 21.55 -12.26
N GLY A 199 8.08 22.51 -12.78
CA GLY A 199 7.57 23.37 -13.85
C GLY A 199 6.26 24.06 -13.50
N ALA A 200 5.50 24.48 -14.48
CA ALA A 200 4.27 25.26 -14.30
C ALA A 200 3.15 24.49 -13.56
N GLY A 201 3.28 24.38 -12.25
CA GLY A 201 2.14 24.06 -11.38
C GLY A 201 1.97 22.62 -10.93
N GLU A 202 2.95 21.74 -11.09
CA GLU A 202 2.69 20.31 -10.88
C GLU A 202 3.33 19.68 -9.67
N ASN A 203 2.47 19.45 -8.72
CA ASN A 203 2.79 18.67 -7.54
C ASN A 203 2.53 17.17 -7.81
N MET A 204 3.42 16.51 -8.53
CA MET A 204 3.31 15.07 -8.86
C MET A 204 3.04 14.22 -7.61
N PHE A 205 3.67 14.54 -6.49
CA PHE A 205 3.50 13.83 -5.22
C PHE A 205 2.05 13.82 -4.70
N ARG A 206 1.20 14.74 -5.13
CA ARG A 206 -0.22 14.76 -4.73
C ARG A 206 -1.06 13.72 -5.44
N TYR A 207 -0.56 13.20 -6.54
CA TYR A 207 -1.31 12.30 -7.41
C TYR A 207 -0.67 10.93 -7.53
N PHE A 208 0.65 10.86 -7.48
CA PHE A 208 1.41 9.67 -7.81
C PHE A 208 2.34 9.23 -6.68
N TYR A 209 1.90 8.23 -5.97
CA TYR A 209 2.69 7.56 -4.94
C TYR A 209 2.16 6.14 -4.74
N PRO A 210 3.01 5.19 -4.28
CA PRO A 210 2.56 3.86 -3.94
C PRO A 210 1.45 3.91 -2.89
N SER A 211 0.31 3.33 -3.22
CA SER A 211 -0.91 3.41 -2.40
C SER A 211 -0.99 2.26 -1.43
N LEU A 212 -1.18 2.52 -0.16
CA LEU A 212 -1.31 1.46 0.82
C LEU A 212 -2.54 0.58 0.53
N ASN A 213 -2.32 -0.73 0.37
CA ASN A 213 -3.32 -1.71 -0.04
C ASN A 213 -3.77 -2.67 1.08
N LYS A 214 -3.22 -2.56 2.27
CA LYS A 214 -3.64 -3.39 3.40
C LYS A 214 -5.09 -3.11 3.79
N HIS A 215 -5.80 -4.16 4.16
CA HIS A 215 -7.22 -4.10 4.55
C HIS A 215 -8.17 -3.62 3.45
N ASN A 216 -7.70 -3.52 2.21
CA ASN A 216 -8.56 -3.15 1.10
C ASN A 216 -9.65 -4.19 0.87
N SER A 217 -10.80 -3.78 0.33
CA SER A 217 -11.95 -4.65 0.09
C SER A 217 -12.38 -4.57 -1.36
N SER A 218 -12.70 -5.73 -1.93
CA SER A 218 -13.35 -5.81 -3.24
C SER A 218 -14.85 -5.49 -3.15
N ASN A 219 -15.42 -5.50 -1.95
CA ASN A 219 -16.83 -5.27 -1.69
C ASN A 219 -17.04 -4.02 -0.84
N TYR A 220 -17.35 -2.92 -1.49
CA TYR A 220 -17.71 -1.70 -0.79
C TYR A 220 -19.20 -1.67 -0.45
N TYR A 221 -19.50 -1.36 0.80
CA TYR A 221 -20.85 -1.10 1.22
C TYR A 221 -21.29 0.31 0.79
N VAL A 222 -22.37 0.40 0.05
CA VAL A 222 -22.99 1.68 -0.30
C VAL A 222 -23.95 2.08 0.83
N ALA A 223 -23.45 2.84 1.79
CA ALA A 223 -24.22 3.25 2.98
C ALA A 223 -25.39 4.17 2.64
N ASN A 224 -25.30 4.88 1.53
CA ASN A 224 -26.36 5.80 1.10
C ASN A 224 -26.32 5.97 -0.42
N ALA A 225 -27.32 5.45 -1.09
CA ALA A 225 -27.43 5.49 -2.55
C ALA A 225 -27.41 6.92 -3.12
N SER A 226 -27.92 7.92 -2.38
CA SER A 226 -27.92 9.31 -2.80
C SER A 226 -26.57 10.02 -2.57
N LYS A 227 -25.78 9.57 -1.60
CA LYS A 227 -24.46 10.14 -1.29
C LYS A 227 -23.31 9.34 -1.87
N LYS A 228 -23.57 8.13 -2.38
CA LYS A 228 -22.61 7.23 -3.04
C LYS A 228 -21.27 7.11 -2.28
N ARG A 229 -21.33 7.02 -0.99
CA ARG A 229 -20.19 6.80 -0.13
C ARG A 229 -20.02 5.31 0.12
N ASN A 230 -18.98 4.76 -0.40
CA ASN A 230 -18.66 3.36 -0.22
C ASN A 230 -17.86 3.18 1.08
N GLY A 231 -18.28 2.26 1.91
CA GLY A 231 -17.57 1.88 3.13
C GLY A 231 -16.85 0.56 2.93
N ASN A 232 -15.60 0.50 3.30
CA ASN A 232 -14.87 -0.74 3.40
C ASN A 232 -15.26 -1.45 4.69
N LEU A 233 -15.75 -2.69 4.59
CA LEU A 233 -16.20 -3.48 5.73
C LEU A 233 -15.14 -4.45 6.26
N ASN A 234 -13.93 -4.43 5.70
CA ASN A 234 -12.84 -5.23 6.22
C ASN A 234 -12.41 -4.74 7.59
N ALA A 235 -12.14 -5.67 8.49
CA ALA A 235 -11.60 -5.34 9.80
C ALA A 235 -10.19 -4.76 9.68
N THR A 236 -9.89 -3.78 10.51
CA THR A 236 -8.54 -3.22 10.67
C THR A 236 -7.85 -3.94 11.82
N PHE A 237 -6.66 -4.45 11.60
CA PHE A 237 -5.90 -5.17 12.61
C PHE A 237 -5.12 -4.16 13.47
N ILE A 238 -5.35 -4.21 14.79
CA ILE A 238 -4.69 -3.30 15.72
C ILE A 238 -3.42 -3.95 16.28
N ILE A 239 -3.52 -5.23 16.66
CA ILE A 239 -2.37 -6.02 17.12
C ILE A 239 -2.39 -7.36 16.40
N ARG A 240 -1.24 -7.76 15.86
CA ARG A 240 -1.03 -9.05 15.20
C ARG A 240 0.11 -9.82 15.84
N MET A 241 0.13 -11.13 15.62
CA MET A 241 1.21 -11.99 16.15
C MET A 241 2.60 -11.54 15.72
N ALA A 242 2.76 -11.04 14.49
CA ALA A 242 4.02 -10.45 14.02
C ALA A 242 4.51 -9.31 14.92
N GLU A 243 3.62 -8.48 15.44
CA GLU A 243 3.97 -7.41 16.38
C GLU A 243 4.47 -7.98 17.72
N ILE A 244 3.92 -9.09 18.19
CA ILE A 244 4.38 -9.75 19.42
C ILE A 244 5.84 -10.21 19.30
N TYR A 245 6.24 -10.72 18.13
CA TYR A 245 7.64 -11.06 17.86
C TYR A 245 8.53 -9.81 17.92
N LEU A 246 8.09 -8.68 17.35
CA LEU A 246 8.88 -7.45 17.35
C LEU A 246 8.95 -6.80 18.74
N ILE A 247 7.87 -6.89 19.54
CA ILE A 247 7.91 -6.50 20.96
C ILE A 247 8.88 -7.38 21.75
N ALA A 248 8.89 -8.69 21.49
CA ALA A 248 9.83 -9.61 22.15
C ALA A 248 11.28 -9.28 21.76
N ALA A 249 11.55 -8.95 20.50
CA ALA A 249 12.87 -8.52 20.06
C ALA A 249 13.33 -7.24 20.76
N GLU A 250 12.45 -6.25 20.87
CA GLU A 250 12.75 -5.00 21.58
C GLU A 250 13.01 -5.24 23.07
N ALA A 251 12.15 -6.02 23.71
CA ALA A 251 12.33 -6.38 25.12
C ALA A 251 13.63 -7.13 25.38
N ASP A 252 14.01 -8.06 24.48
CA ASP A 252 15.25 -8.82 24.60
C ASP A 252 16.50 -7.94 24.52
N ILE A 253 16.45 -6.87 23.69
CA ILE A 253 17.54 -5.88 23.61
C ILE A 253 17.75 -5.19 24.96
N TYR A 254 16.67 -4.79 25.63
CA TYR A 254 16.79 -4.09 26.91
C TYR A 254 17.10 -5.01 28.10
N LEU A 255 16.59 -6.23 28.09
CA LEU A 255 16.68 -7.15 29.23
C LEU A 255 17.85 -8.13 29.15
N ASN A 256 18.21 -8.53 27.94
CA ASN A 256 19.17 -9.61 27.68
C ASN A 256 20.30 -9.22 26.73
N GLY A 257 20.48 -7.92 26.47
CA GLY A 257 21.51 -7.43 25.54
C GLY A 257 21.27 -7.83 24.06
N GLY A 258 20.05 -8.25 23.71
CA GLY A 258 19.68 -8.58 22.34
C GLY A 258 20.09 -9.97 21.86
N ALA A 259 20.39 -10.88 22.76
CA ALA A 259 20.88 -12.21 22.41
C ALA A 259 19.94 -13.01 21.48
N ASN A 260 18.63 -12.84 21.63
CA ASN A 260 17.61 -13.53 20.82
C ASN A 260 16.86 -12.58 19.87
N ALA A 261 17.10 -11.28 19.96
CA ALA A 261 16.34 -10.25 19.23
C ALA A 261 16.33 -10.48 17.72
N MET A 262 17.51 -10.79 17.13
CA MET A 262 17.63 -11.08 15.70
C MET A 262 16.81 -12.32 15.29
N GLY A 263 16.73 -13.32 16.14
CA GLY A 263 15.89 -14.50 15.90
C GLY A 263 14.40 -14.15 15.79
N TYR A 264 13.90 -13.29 16.67
CA TYR A 264 12.51 -12.83 16.62
C TYR A 264 12.23 -11.99 15.38
N ILE A 265 13.12 -11.07 15.01
CA ILE A 265 13.01 -10.27 13.78
C ILE A 265 12.98 -11.19 12.56
N ASN A 266 13.89 -12.15 12.51
CA ASN A 266 14.02 -13.07 11.36
C ASN A 266 12.83 -14.02 11.20
N LYS A 267 12.10 -14.34 12.27
CA LYS A 267 10.82 -15.06 12.13
C LYS A 267 9.81 -14.27 11.30
N VAL A 268 9.69 -12.98 11.55
CA VAL A 268 8.81 -12.08 10.77
C VAL A 268 9.28 -11.98 9.32
N ARG A 269 10.58 -11.80 9.11
CA ARG A 269 11.18 -11.70 7.78
C ARG A 269 11.05 -13.00 6.98
N GLN A 270 11.31 -14.14 7.60
CA GLN A 270 11.18 -15.47 6.98
C GLN A 270 9.75 -15.69 6.47
N ARG A 271 8.74 -15.39 7.30
CA ARG A 271 7.34 -15.47 6.91
C ARG A 271 7.02 -14.59 5.70
N ALA A 272 7.64 -13.41 5.61
CA ALA A 272 7.47 -12.47 4.53
C ALA A 272 8.24 -12.84 3.24
N GLY A 273 9.12 -13.83 3.30
CA GLY A 273 10.02 -14.19 2.20
C GLY A 273 11.14 -13.17 2.00
N ALA A 274 11.42 -12.33 3.00
CA ALA A 274 12.47 -11.32 2.94
C ALA A 274 13.83 -11.91 3.34
N THR A 275 14.91 -11.31 2.83
CA THR A 275 16.28 -11.67 3.18
C THR A 275 16.49 -11.57 4.68
N LEU A 276 17.03 -12.63 5.31
CA LEU A 276 17.28 -12.65 6.75
C LEU A 276 18.42 -11.68 7.09
N LEU A 277 18.29 -11.00 8.22
CA LEU A 277 19.32 -10.13 8.74
C LEU A 277 20.36 -10.94 9.54
N THR A 278 21.58 -10.46 9.53
CA THR A 278 22.71 -11.04 10.27
C THR A 278 23.31 -10.04 11.25
N GLY A 279 24.09 -10.53 12.21
CA GLY A 279 24.71 -9.68 13.22
C GLY A 279 23.83 -9.39 14.42
N SER A 280 24.14 -8.34 15.18
CA SER A 280 23.41 -7.95 16.39
C SER A 280 22.26 -7.02 16.05
N ALA A 281 21.09 -7.25 16.67
CA ALA A 281 19.95 -6.36 16.55
C ALA A 281 20.07 -5.17 17.49
N SER A 282 19.66 -4.02 17.03
CA SER A 282 19.46 -2.79 17.81
C SER A 282 18.00 -2.42 17.86
N VAL A 283 17.63 -1.49 18.74
CA VAL A 283 16.28 -0.90 18.76
C VAL A 283 15.92 -0.33 17.37
N ARG A 284 16.90 0.28 16.69
CA ARG A 284 16.71 0.78 15.33
C ARG A 284 16.34 -0.33 14.35
N THR A 285 16.99 -1.48 14.46
CA THR A 285 16.68 -2.65 13.62
C THR A 285 15.23 -3.11 13.83
N VAL A 286 14.76 -3.11 15.08
CA VAL A 286 13.36 -3.44 15.41
C VAL A 286 12.40 -2.41 14.83
N LEU A 287 12.69 -1.12 15.00
CA LEU A 287 11.83 -0.04 14.49
C LEU A 287 11.73 -0.06 12.94
N ASP A 288 12.84 -0.33 12.27
CA ASP A 288 12.85 -0.45 10.81
C ASP A 288 12.03 -1.67 10.36
N GLU A 289 12.09 -2.78 11.08
CA GLU A 289 11.26 -3.94 10.77
C GLU A 289 9.78 -3.71 11.09
N ARG A 290 9.47 -2.99 12.18
CA ARG A 290 8.10 -2.52 12.47
C ARG A 290 7.57 -1.65 11.32
N GLY A 291 8.40 -0.75 10.79
CA GLY A 291 8.04 0.07 9.63
C GLY A 291 7.63 -0.76 8.42
N ARG A 292 8.38 -1.82 8.08
CA ARG A 292 8.07 -2.72 6.95
C ARG A 292 6.81 -3.56 7.21
N GLU A 293 6.73 -4.12 8.40
CA GLU A 293 5.69 -5.11 8.72
C GLU A 293 4.35 -4.47 9.10
N LEU A 294 4.39 -3.35 9.84
CA LEU A 294 3.21 -2.80 10.50
C LEU A 294 2.69 -1.50 9.85
N CYS A 295 3.33 -0.99 8.78
CA CYS A 295 2.81 0.22 8.11
C CYS A 295 1.35 0.00 7.69
N GLY A 296 0.45 0.91 8.08
CA GLY A 296 -0.97 0.88 7.75
C GLY A 296 -1.91 0.31 8.81
#